data_0b3b620727fd5b1b11ae5a643979355c
#
_entry.id   0b3b620727fd5b1b11ae5a643979355c
#
_cell.length_a   1.000
_cell.length_b   1.000
_cell.length_c   1.000
_cell.angle_alpha   90.00
_cell.angle_beta   90.00
_cell.angle_gamma   90.00
#
_symmetry.space_group_name_H-M   'P 1'
#
loop_
_entity.id
_entity.type
_entity.pdbx_description
1 polymer ?
#
loop_
_entity_poly.entity_id
_entity_poly.type
_entity_poly.pdbx_seq_one_letter_code
_entity_poly.pdbx_strand_id
1 'polypeptide(L)'
;MGGVRLGDPRLDHFGELMSDTLNRRSFLQYGASAVTIGLTRRVQSVVPPLRNVERGSGGEDDLEETTIAQLQDAMRSGARTAQSICAAYLARIAALDSKLHAVLETNPEALRIAGSLDAERKAGKVRGPLHGIPVLVKDNITTGDRMMTTAGSLALAGNTPPRDAPLVARLRAAGAVILGKTNLSEWANIRSNQSSSGWSARGGQCANPYALDRNPCGSSSGTGAAIAASFAAVGIGTETDGSIVCPSSACSLVGVKPTLGLIEGGGIIPIAHSQDTAGPMARTVADASVLLGALSCHDYSASLDPNGLRGARIGVARKKFFGYSPEADALVETAIDVLKRQGAVIVDPADIPHAGEYDDSELIVLLYELKADLAAYLAQWAPSASVKSLADVIAFNEAHKTTEMPYFGQELFIQAQQKGPLTDQAYRDALAKDQRLSRTEGLDVVFTQQNLDAIVAPTGSPPWPTDLVNGDHFLGASSTPAAVAGYPSVAVPAGYSFGLPVGMSFIGKANSEAMLLKLAYAYEQAAKPRKAPRFLLTADLASA
;
A
#
# COMPACT_ATOMS: atom_id res chain seq x y z
N MET A 1 -64.28 -26.66 -41.62
CA MET A 1 -63.50 -25.52 -42.14
C MET A 1 -62.41 -25.29 -41.13
N GLY A 2 -61.23 -25.79 -41.15
CA GLY A 2 -60.23 -25.92 -42.23
C GLY A 2 -59.17 -24.86 -41.98
N GLY A 3 -58.06 -25.18 -41.32
CA GLY A 3 -56.97 -24.23 -41.14
C GLY A 3 -55.79 -24.87 -40.41
N VAL A 4 -55.03 -25.68 -41.14
CA VAL A 4 -53.73 -26.24 -40.73
C VAL A 4 -52.72 -25.12 -40.80
N ARG A 5 -51.92 -24.89 -39.72
CA ARG A 5 -50.66 -24.15 -39.78
C ARG A 5 -49.50 -25.11 -39.49
N LEU A 6 -48.68 -25.28 -40.50
CA LEU A 6 -47.38 -25.94 -40.44
C LEU A 6 -46.41 -25.03 -39.73
N GLY A 7 -45.79 -25.49 -38.64
CA GLY A 7 -44.63 -24.88 -37.97
C GLY A 7 -43.33 -25.38 -38.63
N ASP A 8 -42.42 -24.47 -38.93
CA ASP A 8 -41.07 -24.75 -39.44
C ASP A 8 -40.16 -25.15 -38.29
N PRO A 9 -39.52 -26.34 -38.28
CA PRO A 9 -38.73 -26.84 -37.15
C PRO A 9 -37.27 -26.35 -37.15
N ARG A 10 -36.97 -25.15 -37.63
CA ARG A 10 -35.58 -24.66 -37.76
C ARG A 10 -35.20 -23.43 -36.93
N LEU A 11 -36.02 -23.06 -35.91
CA LEU A 11 -35.75 -21.89 -35.08
C LEU A 11 -35.49 -22.17 -33.58
N ASP A 12 -35.43 -23.44 -33.15
CA ASP A 12 -35.21 -23.78 -31.73
C ASP A 12 -33.79 -24.22 -31.37
N HIS A 13 -32.76 -23.79 -32.12
CA HIS A 13 -31.36 -24.12 -31.83
C HIS A 13 -30.43 -22.93 -31.65
N PHE A 14 -30.93 -21.77 -31.24
CA PHE A 14 -30.10 -20.58 -30.97
C PHE A 14 -30.12 -20.11 -29.52
N GLY A 15 -30.59 -20.92 -28.58
CA GLY A 15 -30.79 -20.56 -27.16
C GLY A 15 -29.80 -21.13 -26.16
N GLU A 16 -28.85 -21.99 -26.55
CA GLU A 16 -28.02 -22.74 -25.56
C GLU A 16 -26.50 -22.70 -25.79
N LEU A 17 -25.97 -21.64 -26.37
CA LEU A 17 -24.50 -21.49 -26.57
C LEU A 17 -24.02 -20.06 -26.31
N MET A 18 -24.29 -19.52 -25.12
CA MET A 18 -23.63 -18.31 -24.61
C MET A 18 -23.50 -18.37 -23.08
N SER A 19 -22.79 -19.35 -22.58
CA SER A 19 -22.24 -19.34 -21.21
C SER A 19 -20.88 -20.02 -21.20
N ASP A 20 -19.94 -19.45 -21.96
CA ASP A 20 -18.54 -19.71 -21.73
C ASP A 20 -17.78 -18.38 -21.81
N THR A 21 -17.21 -18.02 -20.68
CA THR A 21 -16.37 -16.87 -20.43
C THR A 21 -15.23 -16.80 -21.43
N LEU A 22 -15.34 -15.93 -22.42
CA LEU A 22 -14.24 -15.55 -23.29
C LEU A 22 -13.21 -14.75 -22.48
N ASN A 23 -12.21 -15.46 -22.02
CA ASN A 23 -11.01 -14.90 -21.41
C ASN A 23 -10.26 -14.05 -22.44
N ARG A 24 -9.96 -12.79 -22.13
CA ARG A 24 -9.25 -11.81 -23.00
C ARG A 24 -7.92 -12.32 -23.60
N ARG A 25 -7.35 -13.41 -23.10
CA ARG A 25 -6.14 -14.05 -23.63
C ARG A 25 -6.33 -14.78 -24.97
N SER A 26 -7.54 -15.19 -25.32
CA SER A 26 -7.80 -15.97 -26.55
C SER A 26 -7.94 -15.13 -27.80
N PHE A 27 -8.10 -13.81 -27.71
CA PHE A 27 -8.32 -12.93 -28.86
C PHE A 27 -7.01 -12.49 -29.56
N LEU A 28 -5.85 -12.63 -28.91
CA LEU A 28 -4.56 -12.19 -29.45
C LEU A 28 -3.76 -13.27 -30.19
N GLN A 29 -4.25 -14.51 -30.28
CA GLN A 29 -3.52 -15.62 -30.93
C GLN A 29 -3.81 -15.86 -32.43
N TYR A 30 -4.74 -15.13 -33.03
CA TYR A 30 -5.11 -15.33 -34.45
C TYR A 30 -4.97 -14.07 -35.33
N GLY A 31 -3.81 -13.42 -35.27
CA GLY A 31 -3.56 -12.21 -36.09
C GLY A 31 -2.12 -12.01 -36.51
N ALA A 32 -1.39 -13.07 -36.88
CA ALA A 32 -0.05 -12.88 -37.45
C ALA A 32 0.19 -13.85 -38.59
N SER A 33 -0.17 -13.45 -39.82
CA SER A 33 0.44 -14.01 -41.04
C SER A 33 0.40 -12.99 -42.16
N ALA A 34 1.61 -12.58 -42.53
CA ALA A 34 2.09 -12.09 -43.81
C ALA A 34 1.53 -10.77 -44.39
N VAL A 35 2.39 -9.76 -44.43
CA VAL A 35 2.92 -9.21 -45.70
C VAL A 35 4.23 -8.47 -45.42
N THR A 36 5.34 -8.99 -45.94
CA THR A 36 6.64 -8.33 -46.00
C THR A 36 6.69 -7.53 -47.31
N ILE A 37 6.72 -6.21 -47.24
CA ILE A 37 7.20 -5.34 -48.35
C ILE A 37 8.06 -4.26 -47.71
N GLY A 38 9.33 -4.26 -48.08
CA GLY A 38 10.32 -3.34 -47.57
C GLY A 38 10.16 -1.92 -48.07
N LEU A 39 10.41 -0.98 -47.17
CA LEU A 39 10.83 0.38 -47.49
C LEU A 39 11.67 0.91 -46.32
N THR A 40 12.98 0.79 -46.47
CA THR A 40 13.96 1.47 -45.61
C THR A 40 13.90 2.98 -45.85
N ARG A 41 13.26 3.71 -44.94
CA ARG A 41 13.54 5.14 -44.74
C ARG A 41 13.96 5.31 -43.27
N ARG A 42 15.25 5.58 -43.10
CA ARG A 42 15.77 6.09 -41.83
C ARG A 42 15.10 7.43 -41.54
N VAL A 43 14.18 7.46 -40.59
CA VAL A 43 13.76 8.69 -39.92
C VAL A 43 14.72 8.85 -38.76
N GLN A 44 15.72 9.72 -38.89
CA GLN A 44 16.46 10.24 -37.76
C GLN A 44 15.51 11.13 -36.97
N SER A 45 14.90 10.60 -35.92
CA SER A 45 14.26 11.42 -34.90
C SER A 45 15.36 12.06 -34.06
N VAL A 46 15.60 13.33 -34.28
CA VAL A 46 16.39 14.15 -33.35
C VAL A 46 15.52 14.35 -32.11
N VAL A 47 15.64 13.46 -31.14
CA VAL A 47 15.16 13.71 -29.79
C VAL A 47 16.22 14.61 -29.14
N PRO A 48 15.89 15.86 -28.75
CA PRO A 48 16.82 16.68 -28.01
C PRO A 48 17.17 15.99 -26.69
N PRO A 49 18.43 16.05 -26.22
CA PRO A 49 18.80 15.46 -24.95
C PRO A 49 17.95 16.10 -23.85
N LEU A 50 17.24 15.26 -23.09
CA LEU A 50 16.52 15.67 -21.90
C LEU A 50 17.53 16.36 -20.96
N ARG A 51 17.34 17.64 -20.69
CA ARG A 51 18.13 18.35 -19.69
C ARG A 51 17.90 17.63 -18.36
N ASN A 52 18.96 17.03 -17.83
CA ASN A 52 18.99 16.61 -16.44
C ASN A 52 18.57 17.82 -15.60
N VAL A 53 17.51 17.64 -14.80
CA VAL A 53 17.25 18.58 -13.71
C VAL A 53 18.44 18.40 -12.78
N GLU A 54 19.35 19.37 -12.79
CA GLU A 54 20.51 19.38 -11.90
C GLU A 54 20.00 19.16 -10.48
N ARG A 55 20.60 18.19 -9.78
CA ARG A 55 20.47 18.09 -8.33
C ARG A 55 20.86 19.45 -7.78
N GLY A 56 19.90 20.13 -7.16
CA GLY A 56 20.23 21.33 -6.39
C GLY A 56 21.38 20.94 -5.45
N SER A 57 22.45 21.71 -5.48
CA SER A 57 23.62 21.51 -4.62
C SER A 57 23.11 21.30 -3.19
N GLY A 58 23.37 20.10 -2.60
CA GLY A 58 22.95 19.75 -1.25
C GLY A 58 23.42 20.83 -0.28
N GLY A 59 22.50 21.72 0.10
CA GLY A 59 22.71 22.69 1.17
C GLY A 59 22.62 21.98 2.51
N GLU A 60 23.09 22.61 3.58
CA GLU A 60 23.01 22.11 4.98
C GLU A 60 21.57 21.73 5.43
N ASP A 61 20.54 22.02 4.61
CA ASP A 61 19.12 21.78 4.90
C ASP A 61 18.53 20.52 4.22
N ASP A 62 19.33 19.74 3.49
CA ASP A 62 18.84 18.55 2.80
C ASP A 62 18.67 17.37 3.77
N LEU A 63 17.41 16.92 3.98
CA LEU A 63 17.05 15.74 4.78
C LEU A 63 16.74 14.52 3.91
N GLU A 64 17.18 14.52 2.64
CA GLU A 64 16.95 13.38 1.73
C GLU A 64 17.60 12.11 2.30
N GLU A 65 16.84 11.00 2.30
CA GLU A 65 17.26 9.69 2.81
C GLU A 65 17.71 9.66 4.29
N THR A 66 17.49 10.73 5.07
CA THR A 66 17.90 10.77 6.48
C THR A 66 17.05 9.84 7.33
N THR A 67 17.71 8.97 8.13
CA THR A 67 17.07 8.01 9.03
C THR A 67 16.66 8.62 10.37
N ILE A 68 15.76 7.95 11.11
CA ILE A 68 15.41 8.35 12.49
C ILE A 68 16.66 8.44 13.37
N ALA A 69 17.57 7.48 13.27
CA ALA A 69 18.81 7.49 14.06
C ALA A 69 19.66 8.73 13.79
N GLN A 70 19.85 9.09 12.51
CA GLN A 70 20.60 10.28 12.11
C GLN A 70 19.92 11.57 12.58
N LEU A 71 18.58 11.65 12.49
CA LEU A 71 17.82 12.79 13.03
C LEU A 71 17.97 12.92 14.54
N GLN A 72 17.93 11.80 15.28
CA GLN A 72 18.15 11.79 16.72
C GLN A 72 19.59 12.22 17.08
N ASP A 73 20.58 11.79 16.30
CA ASP A 73 21.98 12.20 16.50
C ASP A 73 22.17 13.71 16.25
N ALA A 74 21.55 14.25 15.20
CA ALA A 74 21.56 15.68 14.91
C ALA A 74 20.89 16.50 16.02
N MET A 75 19.78 16.02 16.59
CA MET A 75 19.13 16.67 17.72
C MET A 75 19.93 16.54 19.03
N ARG A 76 20.62 15.43 19.23
CA ARG A 76 21.46 15.18 20.42
C ARG A 76 22.70 16.05 20.42
N SER A 77 23.34 16.21 19.26
CA SER A 77 24.52 17.08 19.10
C SER A 77 24.18 18.56 19.09
N GLY A 78 22.89 18.94 18.95
CA GLY A 78 22.45 20.32 18.79
C GLY A 78 22.66 20.89 17.38
N ALA A 79 23.07 20.06 16.42
CA ALA A 79 23.17 20.45 15.01
C ALA A 79 21.81 20.81 14.40
N ARG A 80 20.75 20.19 14.89
CA ARG A 80 19.35 20.48 14.50
C ARG A 80 18.43 20.44 15.72
N THR A 81 17.23 21.01 15.56
CA THR A 81 16.12 20.90 16.50
C THR A 81 14.97 20.18 15.83
N ALA A 82 14.02 19.63 16.61
CA ALA A 82 12.80 19.06 16.05
C ALA A 82 12.04 20.08 15.19
N GLN A 83 12.02 21.34 15.63
CA GLN A 83 11.38 22.43 14.90
C GLN A 83 12.09 22.68 13.56
N SER A 84 13.44 22.72 13.50
CA SER A 84 14.17 22.91 12.25
C SER A 84 14.01 21.73 11.29
N ILE A 85 13.96 20.50 11.82
CA ILE A 85 13.70 19.29 11.02
C ILE A 85 12.29 19.33 10.42
N CYS A 86 11.27 19.65 11.20
CA CYS A 86 9.90 19.81 10.70
C CYS A 86 9.80 20.92 9.64
N ALA A 87 10.47 22.04 9.85
CA ALA A 87 10.47 23.15 8.90
C ALA A 87 11.12 22.74 7.56
N ALA A 88 12.22 21.99 7.59
CA ALA A 88 12.90 21.50 6.38
C ALA A 88 11.99 20.53 5.59
N TYR A 89 11.32 19.58 6.25
CA TYR A 89 10.37 18.69 5.57
C TYR A 89 9.15 19.43 5.01
N LEU A 90 8.59 20.41 5.74
CA LEU A 90 7.49 21.24 5.23
C LEU A 90 7.92 22.06 4.00
N ALA A 91 9.14 22.61 4.01
CA ALA A 91 9.68 23.30 2.85
C ALA A 91 9.85 22.36 1.65
N ARG A 92 10.32 21.12 1.88
CA ARG A 92 10.45 20.09 0.83
C ARG A 92 9.08 19.68 0.24
N ILE A 93 8.05 19.50 1.09
CA ILE A 93 6.67 19.26 0.63
C ILE A 93 6.22 20.43 -0.26
N ALA A 94 6.36 21.68 0.21
CA ALA A 94 5.94 22.85 -0.54
C ALA A 94 6.65 22.98 -1.91
N ALA A 95 7.91 22.55 -2.01
CA ALA A 95 8.69 22.63 -3.24
C ALA A 95 8.39 21.53 -4.25
N LEU A 96 8.01 20.32 -3.80
CA LEU A 96 7.97 19.14 -4.67
C LEU A 96 6.59 18.49 -4.79
N ASP A 97 5.69 18.67 -3.83
CA ASP A 97 4.42 17.90 -3.80
C ASP A 97 3.45 18.27 -4.93
N SER A 98 3.59 19.44 -5.54
CA SER A 98 2.86 19.79 -6.76
C SER A 98 3.11 18.84 -7.94
N LYS A 99 4.18 18.04 -7.89
CA LYS A 99 4.48 16.98 -8.88
C LYS A 99 3.90 15.63 -8.49
N LEU A 100 3.66 15.40 -7.19
CA LEU A 100 3.31 14.08 -6.64
C LEU A 100 1.87 14.00 -6.17
N HIS A 101 1.29 15.08 -5.68
CA HIS A 101 -0.03 15.07 -5.03
C HIS A 101 -0.12 14.00 -3.92
N ALA A 102 0.97 13.88 -3.15
CA ALA A 102 1.13 12.85 -2.12
C ALA A 102 0.61 13.31 -0.75
N VAL A 103 0.54 14.64 -0.49
CA VAL A 103 0.13 15.23 0.78
C VAL A 103 -1.14 16.05 0.58
N LEU A 104 -2.22 15.70 1.30
CA LEU A 104 -3.51 16.41 1.22
C LEU A 104 -3.50 17.70 2.02
N GLU A 105 -2.90 17.67 3.20
CA GLU A 105 -2.74 18.84 4.06
C GLU A 105 -1.60 18.64 5.06
N THR A 106 -0.99 19.75 5.47
CA THR A 106 0.03 19.77 6.51
C THR A 106 -0.58 20.26 7.83
N ASN A 107 -0.03 19.76 8.94
CA ASN A 107 -0.50 20.15 10.27
C ASN A 107 -0.09 21.59 10.60
N PRO A 108 -1.04 22.54 10.76
CA PRO A 108 -0.72 23.93 11.07
C PRO A 108 -0.04 24.12 12.43
N GLU A 109 -0.12 23.12 13.32
CA GLU A 109 0.47 23.13 14.66
C GLU A 109 1.84 22.45 14.72
N ALA A 110 2.33 21.84 13.60
CA ALA A 110 3.53 21.01 13.61
C ALA A 110 4.75 21.71 14.20
N LEU A 111 5.05 22.93 13.76
CA LEU A 111 6.22 23.68 14.24
C LEU A 111 6.10 24.06 15.74
N ARG A 112 4.90 24.40 16.21
CA ARG A 112 4.68 24.71 17.62
C ARG A 112 4.87 23.47 18.49
N ILE A 113 4.33 22.31 18.05
CA ILE A 113 4.49 21.01 18.74
C ILE A 113 5.98 20.63 18.77
N ALA A 114 6.68 20.73 17.65
CA ALA A 114 8.11 20.45 17.57
C ALA A 114 8.94 21.31 18.52
N GLY A 115 8.66 22.64 18.59
CA GLY A 115 9.31 23.54 19.53
C GLY A 115 9.05 23.18 21.01
N SER A 116 7.86 22.66 21.32
CA SER A 116 7.57 22.16 22.68
C SER A 116 8.41 20.91 23.02
N LEU A 117 8.60 20.02 22.05
CA LEU A 117 9.44 18.82 22.22
C LEU A 117 10.93 19.19 22.32
N ASP A 118 11.39 20.24 21.62
CA ASP A 118 12.73 20.79 21.80
C ASP A 118 12.93 21.32 23.23
N ALA A 119 11.94 21.97 23.81
CA ALA A 119 11.99 22.43 25.20
C ALA A 119 12.03 21.22 26.20
N GLU A 120 11.27 20.17 25.95
CA GLU A 120 11.35 18.93 26.73
C GLU A 120 12.74 18.31 26.66
N ARG A 121 13.33 18.21 25.45
CA ARG A 121 14.69 17.67 25.24
C ARG A 121 15.73 18.51 26.00
N LYS A 122 15.65 19.83 25.95
CA LYS A 122 16.53 20.71 26.73
C LYS A 122 16.41 20.51 28.23
N ALA A 123 15.22 20.14 28.72
CA ALA A 123 14.96 19.79 30.12
C ALA A 123 15.33 18.33 30.47
N GLY A 124 16.01 17.59 29.56
CA GLY A 124 16.39 16.18 29.76
C GLY A 124 15.24 15.18 29.63
N LYS A 125 14.09 15.60 29.12
CA LYS A 125 12.89 14.76 28.97
C LYS A 125 12.76 14.31 27.51
N VAL A 126 13.44 13.21 27.16
CA VAL A 126 13.30 12.53 25.85
C VAL A 126 12.38 11.33 26.00
N ARG A 127 11.27 11.32 25.26
CA ARG A 127 10.21 10.29 25.40
C ARG A 127 10.57 8.94 24.74
N GLY A 128 11.56 8.92 23.84
CA GLY A 128 12.00 7.72 23.12
C GLY A 128 12.53 8.05 21.72
N PRO A 129 12.74 7.04 20.87
CA PRO A 129 13.36 7.22 19.55
C PRO A 129 12.54 8.07 18.58
N LEU A 130 11.22 8.22 18.79
CA LEU A 130 10.38 9.10 17.97
C LEU A 130 10.26 10.53 18.51
N HIS A 131 10.93 10.89 19.60
CA HIS A 131 10.82 12.24 20.18
C HIS A 131 11.36 13.31 19.23
N GLY A 132 10.44 14.16 18.71
CA GLY A 132 10.73 15.21 17.74
C GLY A 132 10.80 14.75 16.28
N ILE A 133 10.49 13.49 15.98
CA ILE A 133 10.50 12.92 14.63
C ILE A 133 9.19 13.22 13.89
N PRO A 134 9.27 13.82 12.67
CA PRO A 134 8.10 14.05 11.82
C PRO A 134 7.56 12.76 11.21
N VAL A 135 6.22 12.57 11.30
CA VAL A 135 5.48 11.43 10.78
C VAL A 135 4.33 11.92 9.91
N LEU A 136 4.14 11.34 8.72
CA LEU A 136 2.96 11.51 7.90
C LEU A 136 1.98 10.35 8.12
N VAL A 137 0.68 10.64 8.14
CA VAL A 137 -0.36 9.63 8.34
C VAL A 137 -1.37 9.64 7.19
N LYS A 138 -1.80 8.47 6.75
CA LYS A 138 -2.82 8.32 5.69
C LYS A 138 -4.13 8.99 6.11
N ASP A 139 -4.83 9.60 5.17
CA ASP A 139 -6.02 10.43 5.45
C ASP A 139 -7.27 9.62 5.87
N ASN A 140 -7.19 8.33 6.00
CA ASN A 140 -8.22 7.52 6.66
C ASN A 140 -7.94 7.27 8.15
N ILE A 141 -6.82 7.78 8.70
CA ILE A 141 -6.45 7.66 10.12
C ILE A 141 -6.83 8.95 10.84
N THR A 142 -7.68 8.83 11.84
CA THR A 142 -8.24 9.94 12.60
C THR A 142 -7.18 10.64 13.46
N THR A 143 -7.07 11.95 13.33
CA THR A 143 -6.26 12.83 14.19
C THR A 143 -7.14 13.85 14.89
N GLY A 144 -7.02 13.97 16.21
CA GLY A 144 -7.75 14.91 17.06
C GLY A 144 -7.08 16.30 17.09
N ASP A 145 -6.88 16.88 15.91
CA ASP A 145 -6.29 18.19 15.71
C ASP A 145 -7.08 18.99 14.66
N ARG A 146 -6.47 19.99 14.04
CA ARG A 146 -7.14 20.85 13.06
C ARG A 146 -7.19 20.28 11.64
N MET A 147 -6.57 19.12 11.42
CA MET A 147 -6.60 18.45 10.11
C MET A 147 -7.88 17.64 9.96
N MET A 148 -8.32 17.51 8.72
CA MET A 148 -9.46 16.65 8.36
C MET A 148 -9.06 15.16 8.32
N THR A 149 -10.07 14.31 8.38
CA THR A 149 -9.94 12.86 8.09
C THR A 149 -11.07 12.47 7.16
N THR A 150 -10.75 12.16 5.90
CA THR A 150 -11.76 12.13 4.83
C THR A 150 -11.74 10.89 3.96
N ALA A 151 -10.74 9.99 4.12
CA ALA A 151 -10.48 8.91 3.15
C ALA A 151 -10.35 9.41 1.69
N GLY A 152 -9.93 10.68 1.51
CA GLY A 152 -9.79 11.32 0.21
C GLY A 152 -11.09 11.82 -0.43
N SER A 153 -12.25 11.58 0.19
CA SER A 153 -13.57 11.94 -0.35
C SER A 153 -14.05 13.32 0.14
N LEU A 154 -14.74 14.03 -0.73
CA LEU A 154 -15.43 15.28 -0.39
C LEU A 154 -16.66 15.03 0.48
N ALA A 155 -17.21 13.82 0.54
CA ALA A 155 -18.31 13.46 1.42
C ALA A 155 -17.97 13.65 2.91
N LEU A 156 -16.69 13.60 3.26
CA LEU A 156 -16.16 13.85 4.61
C LEU A 156 -15.37 15.16 4.71
N ALA A 157 -15.37 15.99 3.67
CA ALA A 157 -14.73 17.31 3.74
C ALA A 157 -15.29 18.14 4.90
N GLY A 158 -14.39 18.81 5.66
CA GLY A 158 -14.75 19.53 6.88
C GLY A 158 -14.84 18.65 8.14
N ASN A 159 -14.70 17.33 8.03
CA ASN A 159 -14.65 16.45 9.20
C ASN A 159 -13.32 16.59 9.94
N THR A 160 -13.32 17.33 11.05
CA THR A 160 -12.22 17.44 12.01
C THR A 160 -12.59 16.64 13.26
N PRO A 161 -12.06 15.43 13.43
CA PRO A 161 -12.46 14.55 14.52
C PRO A 161 -12.12 15.12 15.90
N PRO A 162 -12.94 14.85 16.95
CA PRO A 162 -12.74 15.44 18.28
C PRO A 162 -11.59 14.82 19.08
N ARG A 163 -11.03 13.70 18.64
CA ARG A 163 -9.96 12.94 19.34
C ARG A 163 -9.09 12.16 18.39
N ASP A 164 -7.89 11.83 18.84
CA ASP A 164 -6.96 10.96 18.11
C ASP A 164 -7.46 9.50 18.07
N ALA A 165 -7.19 8.80 16.96
CA ALA A 165 -7.16 7.34 16.95
C ALA A 165 -6.14 6.82 17.99
N PRO A 166 -6.34 5.65 18.61
CA PRO A 166 -5.41 5.10 19.60
C PRO A 166 -3.96 5.07 19.12
N LEU A 167 -3.73 4.67 17.87
CA LEU A 167 -2.39 4.65 17.27
C LEU A 167 -1.76 6.05 17.19
N VAL A 168 -2.55 7.10 16.90
CA VAL A 168 -2.07 8.50 16.84
C VAL A 168 -1.76 9.02 18.25
N ALA A 169 -2.59 8.68 19.23
CA ALA A 169 -2.33 9.01 20.65
C ALA A 169 -1.00 8.39 21.12
N ARG A 170 -0.70 7.12 20.73
CA ARG A 170 0.59 6.47 21.02
C ARG A 170 1.76 7.20 20.38
N LEU A 171 1.65 7.62 19.12
CA LEU A 171 2.68 8.41 18.43
C LEU A 171 2.98 9.72 19.16
N ARG A 172 1.92 10.48 19.53
CA ARG A 172 2.10 11.71 20.30
C ARG A 172 2.70 11.45 21.68
N ALA A 173 2.30 10.38 22.36
CA ALA A 173 2.91 9.96 23.63
C ALA A 173 4.40 9.63 23.47
N ALA A 174 4.80 9.01 22.35
CA ALA A 174 6.20 8.75 22.01
C ALA A 174 6.97 10.00 21.56
N GLY A 175 6.30 11.16 21.44
CA GLY A 175 6.90 12.43 21.05
C GLY A 175 7.04 12.62 19.54
N ALA A 176 6.35 11.85 18.72
CA ALA A 176 6.30 12.09 17.28
C ALA A 176 5.54 13.37 16.94
N VAL A 177 5.94 14.05 15.87
CA VAL A 177 5.23 15.20 15.32
C VAL A 177 4.42 14.75 14.11
N ILE A 178 3.08 14.73 14.23
CA ILE A 178 2.23 14.47 13.06
C ILE A 178 2.35 15.68 12.14
N LEU A 179 3.02 15.47 10.99
CA LEU A 179 3.38 16.54 10.06
C LEU A 179 2.27 16.86 9.07
N GLY A 180 1.41 15.89 8.75
CA GLY A 180 0.32 16.06 7.79
C GLY A 180 -0.41 14.76 7.46
N LYS A 181 -1.38 14.90 6.56
CA LYS A 181 -2.20 13.82 6.01
C LYS A 181 -1.77 13.49 4.58
N THR A 182 -1.57 12.23 4.28
CA THR A 182 -1.21 11.78 2.93
C THR A 182 -2.44 11.41 2.12
N ASN A 183 -2.35 11.66 0.81
CA ASN A 183 -3.31 11.19 -0.18
C ASN A 183 -3.38 9.65 -0.20
N LEU A 184 -4.45 9.13 -0.79
CA LEU A 184 -4.71 7.71 -0.87
C LEU A 184 -5.60 7.41 -2.08
N SER A 185 -5.70 6.15 -2.48
CA SER A 185 -6.83 5.74 -3.32
C SER A 185 -8.12 5.98 -2.53
N GLU A 186 -9.05 6.73 -3.08
CA GLU A 186 -10.26 7.16 -2.38
C GLU A 186 -11.01 5.98 -1.76
N TRP A 187 -11.45 6.14 -0.49
CA TRP A 187 -12.08 5.07 0.31
C TRP A 187 -11.25 3.77 0.35
N ALA A 188 -9.92 3.92 0.39
CA ALA A 188 -8.98 2.81 0.40
C ALA A 188 -9.19 1.82 -0.78
N ASN A 189 -9.66 2.33 -1.92
CA ASN A 189 -9.88 1.59 -3.18
C ASN A 189 -11.15 0.71 -3.25
N ILE A 190 -11.98 0.66 -2.19
CA ILE A 190 -13.16 -0.21 -2.12
C ILE A 190 -14.40 0.36 -2.84
N ARG A 191 -14.34 1.56 -3.42
CA ARG A 191 -15.50 2.19 -4.05
C ARG A 191 -15.90 1.52 -5.37
N SER A 192 -14.92 1.13 -6.19
CA SER A 192 -15.12 0.66 -7.56
C SER A 192 -14.09 -0.38 -7.99
N ASN A 193 -14.50 -1.35 -8.81
CA ASN A 193 -13.60 -2.29 -9.50
C ASN A 193 -12.77 -1.63 -10.62
N GLN A 194 -13.09 -0.38 -10.99
CA GLN A 194 -12.39 0.40 -12.02
C GLN A 194 -11.57 1.53 -11.41
N SER A 195 -11.33 1.50 -10.10
CA SER A 195 -10.54 2.52 -9.41
C SER A 195 -9.14 2.65 -10.03
N SER A 196 -8.66 3.88 -10.15
CA SER A 196 -7.24 4.15 -10.37
C SER A 196 -6.57 4.39 -9.03
N SER A 197 -5.61 3.55 -8.67
CA SER A 197 -4.90 3.67 -7.40
C SER A 197 -4.21 5.04 -7.27
N GLY A 198 -4.33 5.64 -6.10
CA GLY A 198 -3.78 6.97 -5.81
C GLY A 198 -4.64 8.14 -6.23
N TRP A 199 -5.79 7.92 -6.87
CA TRP A 199 -6.74 9.00 -7.13
C TRP A 199 -7.70 9.19 -5.96
N SER A 200 -7.95 10.45 -5.62
CA SER A 200 -9.03 10.84 -4.71
C SER A 200 -9.65 12.17 -5.15
N ALA A 201 -10.94 12.38 -4.86
CA ALA A 201 -11.63 13.63 -5.22
C ALA A 201 -11.02 14.85 -4.48
N ARG A 202 -10.49 14.64 -3.28
CA ARG A 202 -9.84 15.69 -2.48
C ARG A 202 -8.43 16.03 -2.96
N GLY A 203 -7.64 15.04 -3.43
CA GLY A 203 -6.21 15.21 -3.70
C GLY A 203 -5.80 15.06 -5.17
N GLY A 204 -6.72 14.63 -6.04
CA GLY A 204 -6.37 14.25 -7.41
C GLY A 204 -5.52 12.98 -7.47
N GLN A 205 -4.84 12.76 -8.58
CA GLN A 205 -4.00 11.58 -8.81
C GLN A 205 -2.62 11.74 -8.18
N CYS A 206 -2.27 10.85 -7.27
CA CYS A 206 -0.92 10.72 -6.75
C CYS A 206 0.00 10.08 -7.78
N ALA A 207 1.18 10.67 -8.00
CA ALA A 207 2.20 10.18 -8.93
C ALA A 207 3.32 9.42 -8.19
N ASN A 208 4.00 8.52 -8.91
CA ASN A 208 5.16 7.79 -8.40
C ASN A 208 6.43 8.65 -8.52
N PRO A 209 7.22 8.85 -7.43
CA PRO A 209 8.41 9.70 -7.47
C PRO A 209 9.56 9.10 -8.31
N TYR A 210 9.52 7.81 -8.65
CA TYR A 210 10.53 7.20 -9.54
C TYR A 210 10.27 7.53 -11.01
N ALA A 211 8.98 7.60 -11.41
CA ALA A 211 8.54 8.03 -12.74
C ALA A 211 7.14 8.64 -12.62
N LEU A 212 7.00 9.92 -12.97
CA LEU A 212 5.80 10.72 -12.70
C LEU A 212 4.57 10.28 -13.51
N ASP A 213 4.75 9.53 -14.59
CA ASP A 213 3.68 8.92 -15.39
C ASP A 213 3.25 7.54 -14.86
N ARG A 214 3.83 7.08 -13.74
CA ARG A 214 3.56 5.77 -13.16
C ARG A 214 2.69 5.87 -11.92
N ASN A 215 1.89 4.82 -11.74
CA ASN A 215 1.03 4.66 -10.58
C ASN A 215 1.89 4.28 -9.35
N PRO A 216 1.68 4.90 -8.17
CA PRO A 216 2.39 4.52 -6.95
C PRO A 216 1.83 3.26 -6.28
N CYS A 217 0.86 2.56 -6.89
CA CYS A 217 -0.02 1.58 -6.25
C CYS A 217 -0.85 2.21 -5.12
N GLY A 218 -1.65 1.42 -4.43
CA GLY A 218 -2.51 1.90 -3.35
C GLY A 218 -2.93 0.77 -2.38
N SER A 219 -3.75 1.13 -1.44
CA SER A 219 -4.41 2.44 -1.28
C SER A 219 -3.57 3.47 -0.51
N SER A 220 -2.44 3.12 0.15
CA SER A 220 -1.57 4.10 0.85
C SER A 220 -0.62 4.82 -0.11
N SER A 221 -1.14 5.27 -1.25
CA SER A 221 -0.40 5.84 -2.40
C SER A 221 0.43 7.06 -2.01
N GLY A 222 -0.21 8.03 -1.39
CA GLY A 222 0.45 9.26 -0.95
C GLY A 222 1.48 9.01 0.15
N THR A 223 1.22 8.05 1.07
CA THR A 223 2.23 7.67 2.08
C THR A 223 3.46 7.07 1.39
N GLY A 224 3.26 6.14 0.44
CA GLY A 224 4.36 5.57 -0.35
C GLY A 224 5.17 6.63 -1.09
N ALA A 225 4.50 7.48 -1.86
CA ALA A 225 5.14 8.52 -2.64
C ALA A 225 5.85 9.57 -1.75
N ALA A 226 5.21 10.04 -0.68
CA ALA A 226 5.76 11.04 0.23
C ALA A 226 7.01 10.55 0.97
N ILE A 227 6.99 9.33 1.52
CA ILE A 227 8.14 8.79 2.24
C ILE A 227 9.29 8.45 1.29
N ALA A 228 8.98 7.94 0.09
CA ALA A 228 10.01 7.74 -0.94
C ALA A 228 10.66 9.05 -1.39
N ALA A 229 9.90 10.15 -1.46
CA ALA A 229 10.38 11.49 -1.80
C ALA A 229 11.01 12.24 -0.61
N SER A 230 11.16 11.59 0.54
CA SER A 230 11.68 12.21 1.78
C SER A 230 10.89 13.43 2.22
N PHE A 231 9.54 13.36 2.26
CA PHE A 231 8.66 14.41 2.79
C PHE A 231 8.46 14.30 4.31
N ALA A 232 8.87 13.21 4.91
CA ALA A 232 8.99 12.98 6.35
C ALA A 232 10.01 11.87 6.61
N ALA A 233 10.32 11.63 7.88
CA ALA A 233 11.20 10.53 8.27
C ALA A 233 10.55 9.17 7.99
N VAL A 234 9.28 9.01 8.39
CA VAL A 234 8.46 7.80 8.27
C VAL A 234 7.00 8.14 8.04
N GLY A 235 6.22 7.18 7.58
CA GLY A 235 4.78 7.31 7.39
C GLY A 235 4.00 6.09 7.86
N ILE A 236 2.70 6.28 8.01
CA ILE A 236 1.76 5.22 8.37
C ILE A 236 0.73 5.07 7.26
N GLY A 237 0.65 3.85 6.73
CA GLY A 237 -0.40 3.39 5.85
C GLY A 237 -1.45 2.56 6.57
N THR A 238 -2.46 2.14 5.85
CA THR A 238 -3.42 1.10 6.27
C THR A 238 -3.54 0.06 5.18
N GLU A 239 -3.81 -1.17 5.57
CA GLU A 239 -3.99 -2.28 4.65
C GLU A 239 -5.17 -3.15 5.06
N THR A 240 -6.02 -3.42 4.09
CA THR A 240 -7.00 -4.50 4.11
C THR A 240 -6.43 -5.68 3.34
N ASP A 241 -6.04 -5.46 2.06
CA ASP A 241 -5.21 -6.37 1.25
C ASP A 241 -4.29 -5.56 0.33
N GLY A 242 -2.97 -5.68 0.54
CA GLY A 242 -1.93 -5.07 -0.28
C GLY A 242 -1.67 -3.58 -0.04
N SER A 243 -2.53 -2.87 0.67
CA SER A 243 -2.54 -1.39 0.70
C SER A 243 -1.39 -0.72 1.47
N ILE A 244 -0.49 -1.47 2.12
CA ILE A 244 0.81 -1.03 2.64
C ILE A 244 1.93 -1.61 1.77
N VAL A 245 1.89 -2.94 1.55
CA VAL A 245 3.01 -3.63 0.90
C VAL A 245 3.12 -3.27 -0.57
N CYS A 246 2.01 -3.09 -1.31
CA CYS A 246 2.05 -2.71 -2.72
C CYS A 246 2.61 -1.31 -2.94
N PRO A 247 2.11 -0.22 -2.33
CA PRO A 247 2.73 1.10 -2.51
C PRO A 247 4.16 1.16 -1.93
N SER A 248 4.51 0.33 -0.94
CA SER A 248 5.90 0.21 -0.49
C SER A 248 6.79 -0.39 -1.56
N SER A 249 6.35 -1.47 -2.24
CA SER A 249 7.05 -2.05 -3.38
C SER A 249 7.21 -1.05 -4.52
N ALA A 250 6.10 -0.44 -4.96
CA ALA A 250 6.06 0.51 -6.07
C ALA A 250 6.89 1.79 -5.81
N CYS A 251 7.15 2.13 -4.55
CA CYS A 251 7.90 3.31 -4.13
C CYS A 251 9.24 2.95 -3.44
N SER A 252 9.72 1.71 -3.58
CA SER A 252 11.01 1.24 -3.03
C SER A 252 11.16 1.50 -1.53
N LEU A 253 10.16 1.15 -0.75
CA LEU A 253 10.13 1.30 0.70
C LEU A 253 10.06 -0.07 1.40
N VAL A 254 10.34 -0.04 2.69
CA VAL A 254 9.97 -1.08 3.63
C VAL A 254 8.54 -0.80 4.10
N GLY A 255 7.63 -1.75 3.85
CA GLY A 255 6.25 -1.70 4.32
C GLY A 255 5.97 -2.84 5.26
N VAL A 256 5.40 -2.57 6.43
CA VAL A 256 5.05 -3.60 7.42
C VAL A 256 3.54 -3.64 7.59
N LYS A 257 2.91 -4.71 7.11
CA LYS A 257 1.55 -5.08 7.51
C LYS A 257 1.67 -6.00 8.72
N PRO A 258 1.34 -5.54 9.92
CA PRO A 258 1.45 -6.39 11.11
C PRO A 258 0.32 -7.43 11.18
N THR A 259 0.41 -8.31 12.16
CA THR A 259 -0.69 -9.21 12.54
C THR A 259 -1.92 -8.39 12.90
N LEU A 260 -3.08 -8.84 12.43
CA LEU A 260 -4.37 -8.21 12.75
C LEU A 260 -4.55 -8.12 14.28
N GLY A 261 -4.91 -6.92 14.74
CA GLY A 261 -5.09 -6.63 16.15
C GLY A 261 -3.82 -6.27 16.93
N LEU A 262 -2.62 -6.39 16.35
CA LEU A 262 -1.38 -5.91 17.00
C LEU A 262 -1.39 -4.39 17.18
N ILE A 263 -1.91 -3.67 16.22
CA ILE A 263 -2.20 -2.23 16.30
C ILE A 263 -3.71 -2.08 16.42
N GLU A 264 -4.15 -1.31 17.42
CA GLU A 264 -5.57 -1.04 17.65
C GLU A 264 -6.19 -0.26 16.49
N GLY A 265 -7.24 -0.83 15.86
CA GLY A 265 -7.85 -0.30 14.64
C GLY A 265 -8.86 0.85 14.86
N GLY A 266 -9.19 1.19 16.11
CA GLY A 266 -10.14 2.27 16.40
C GLY A 266 -9.74 3.60 15.76
N GLY A 267 -10.69 4.31 15.14
CA GLY A 267 -10.43 5.61 14.51
C GLY A 267 -9.78 5.54 13.12
N ILE A 268 -9.76 4.38 12.50
CA ILE A 268 -9.44 4.23 11.08
C ILE A 268 -10.77 4.16 10.31
N ILE A 269 -10.93 4.95 9.23
CA ILE A 269 -12.07 4.78 8.32
C ILE A 269 -11.95 3.40 7.69
N PRO A 270 -12.93 2.50 7.92
CA PRO A 270 -12.78 1.08 7.67
C PRO A 270 -13.11 0.66 6.24
N ILE A 271 -12.57 -0.51 5.85
CA ILE A 271 -13.16 -1.41 4.89
C ILE A 271 -13.76 -2.61 5.63
N ALA A 272 -12.93 -3.32 6.41
CA ALA A 272 -13.33 -4.57 7.04
C ALA A 272 -12.53 -4.85 8.32
N HIS A 273 -13.20 -4.99 9.46
CA HIS A 273 -12.55 -5.26 10.75
C HIS A 273 -11.83 -6.61 10.80
N SER A 274 -12.19 -7.55 9.93
CA SER A 274 -11.53 -8.86 9.84
C SER A 274 -10.14 -8.82 9.19
N GLN A 275 -9.77 -7.71 8.50
CA GLN A 275 -8.50 -7.59 7.77
C GLN A 275 -7.78 -6.26 8.03
N ASP A 276 -8.50 -5.16 8.30
CA ASP A 276 -7.93 -3.81 8.41
C ASP A 276 -6.86 -3.70 9.49
N THR A 277 -5.69 -3.22 9.11
CA THR A 277 -4.62 -2.85 10.03
C THR A 277 -3.88 -1.60 9.57
N ALA A 278 -3.28 -0.86 10.50
CA ALA A 278 -2.31 0.18 10.18
C ALA A 278 -0.90 -0.39 10.27
N GLY A 279 0.05 0.24 9.57
CA GLY A 279 1.43 -0.19 9.66
C GLY A 279 2.44 0.80 9.10
N PRO A 280 3.73 0.63 9.47
CA PRO A 280 4.84 1.46 9.04
C PRO A 280 5.11 1.38 7.53
N MET A 281 5.46 2.55 6.96
CA MET A 281 6.11 2.69 5.67
C MET A 281 7.35 3.56 5.85
N ALA A 282 8.54 3.01 5.58
CA ALA A 282 9.82 3.66 5.87
C ALA A 282 10.86 3.36 4.79
N ARG A 283 11.96 4.11 4.77
CA ARG A 283 13.07 3.90 3.85
C ARG A 283 14.00 2.77 4.28
N THR A 284 14.00 2.43 5.58
CA THR A 284 14.82 1.36 6.15
C THR A 284 14.02 0.44 7.06
N VAL A 285 14.47 -0.81 7.21
CA VAL A 285 13.88 -1.77 8.17
C VAL A 285 14.03 -1.26 9.59
N ALA A 286 15.15 -0.61 9.92
CA ALA A 286 15.38 -0.05 11.25
C ALA A 286 14.33 1.02 11.60
N ASP A 287 14.05 1.95 10.69
CA ASP A 287 13.05 3.00 10.91
C ASP A 287 11.63 2.42 10.99
N ALA A 288 11.31 1.41 10.15
CA ALA A 288 10.03 0.69 10.22
C ALA A 288 9.86 -0.03 11.58
N SER A 289 10.93 -0.63 12.11
CA SER A 289 10.93 -1.30 13.41
C SER A 289 10.68 -0.33 14.57
N VAL A 290 11.34 0.83 14.56
CA VAL A 290 11.12 1.89 15.55
C VAL A 290 9.67 2.37 15.53
N LEU A 291 9.12 2.60 14.32
CA LEU A 291 7.74 3.07 14.18
C LEU A 291 6.74 1.99 14.61
N LEU A 292 6.93 0.72 14.20
CA LEU A 292 6.09 -0.39 14.65
C LEU A 292 6.12 -0.53 16.17
N GLY A 293 7.29 -0.38 16.79
CA GLY A 293 7.46 -0.42 18.22
C GLY A 293 6.61 0.61 18.96
N ALA A 294 6.59 1.84 18.48
CA ALA A 294 5.75 2.89 19.05
C ALA A 294 4.24 2.63 18.88
N LEU A 295 3.84 2.03 17.76
CA LEU A 295 2.44 1.72 17.46
C LEU A 295 1.91 0.55 18.29
N SER A 296 2.73 -0.46 18.56
CA SER A 296 2.35 -1.71 19.25
C SER A 296 2.77 -1.76 20.72
N CYS A 297 3.52 -0.78 21.22
CA CYS A 297 4.14 -0.78 22.55
C CYS A 297 5.10 -1.96 22.78
N HIS A 298 5.79 -2.40 21.71
CA HIS A 298 6.77 -3.49 21.75
C HIS A 298 8.08 -3.07 21.07
N ASP A 299 9.24 -3.35 21.68
CA ASP A 299 10.54 -2.99 21.08
C ASP A 299 11.00 -4.06 20.09
N TYR A 300 10.94 -3.74 18.79
CA TYR A 300 11.44 -4.59 17.71
C TYR A 300 12.91 -4.30 17.35
N SER A 301 13.50 -3.23 17.83
CA SER A 301 14.89 -2.86 17.48
C SER A 301 15.89 -3.91 17.97
N ALA A 302 15.61 -4.55 19.11
CA ALA A 302 16.41 -5.63 19.66
C ALA A 302 16.46 -6.90 18.77
N SER A 303 15.51 -7.05 17.82
CA SER A 303 15.47 -8.20 16.90
C SER A 303 16.32 -7.99 15.65
N LEU A 304 16.84 -6.79 15.40
CA LEU A 304 17.59 -6.46 14.19
C LEU A 304 19.01 -7.03 14.26
N ASP A 305 19.25 -8.09 13.49
CA ASP A 305 20.53 -8.78 13.42
C ASP A 305 21.00 -8.87 11.95
N PRO A 306 22.17 -8.27 11.59
CA PRO A 306 22.68 -8.37 10.23
C PRO A 306 23.03 -9.81 9.79
N ASN A 307 23.18 -10.74 10.74
CA ASN A 307 23.38 -12.16 10.48
C ASN A 307 22.08 -12.99 10.59
N GLY A 308 20.93 -12.33 10.70
CA GLY A 308 19.63 -12.96 10.96
C GLY A 308 19.17 -13.99 9.92
N LEU A 309 19.77 -13.99 8.74
CA LEU A 309 19.50 -14.99 7.67
C LEU A 309 20.22 -16.33 7.88
N ARG A 310 21.27 -16.39 8.71
CA ARG A 310 22.05 -17.61 8.88
C ARG A 310 21.22 -18.73 9.50
N GLY A 311 21.02 -19.81 8.74
CA GLY A 311 20.23 -20.96 9.15
C GLY A 311 18.72 -20.77 9.10
N ALA A 312 18.23 -19.56 8.77
CA ALA A 312 16.81 -19.30 8.60
C ALA A 312 16.24 -20.14 7.44
N ARG A 313 15.07 -20.72 7.63
CA ARG A 313 14.39 -21.54 6.64
C ARG A 313 13.34 -20.72 5.92
N ILE A 314 13.56 -20.41 4.66
CA ILE A 314 12.73 -19.51 3.87
C ILE A 314 12.11 -20.26 2.70
N GLY A 315 10.78 -20.32 2.68
CA GLY A 315 9.99 -20.90 1.60
C GLY A 315 9.87 -19.94 0.43
N VAL A 316 9.79 -20.46 -0.80
CA VAL A 316 9.48 -19.67 -2.00
C VAL A 316 8.13 -20.10 -2.55
N ALA A 317 7.13 -19.23 -2.50
CA ALA A 317 5.80 -19.49 -3.05
C ALA A 317 5.79 -19.18 -4.55
N ARG A 318 5.88 -20.23 -5.38
CA ARG A 318 5.96 -20.10 -6.84
C ARG A 318 4.61 -19.96 -7.49
N LYS A 319 3.72 -20.90 -7.18
CA LYS A 319 2.40 -20.96 -7.80
C LYS A 319 1.59 -19.70 -7.47
N LYS A 320 1.00 -19.08 -8.49
CA LYS A 320 0.24 -17.81 -8.46
C LYS A 320 1.06 -16.53 -8.26
N PHE A 321 2.22 -16.57 -7.58
CA PHE A 321 2.95 -15.35 -7.22
C PHE A 321 4.16 -15.07 -8.13
N PHE A 322 4.51 -16.01 -9.00
CA PHE A 322 5.47 -15.82 -10.09
C PHE A 322 4.77 -16.00 -11.44
N GLY A 323 5.40 -15.53 -12.52
CA GLY A 323 4.96 -15.71 -13.90
C GLY A 323 4.02 -14.63 -14.43
N TYR A 324 3.61 -13.66 -13.61
CA TYR A 324 2.82 -12.51 -14.07
C TYR A 324 3.68 -11.32 -14.54
N SER A 325 4.94 -11.24 -14.13
CA SER A 325 5.92 -10.22 -14.54
C SER A 325 7.33 -10.82 -14.56
N PRO A 326 7.91 -11.07 -15.75
CA PRO A 326 9.28 -11.57 -15.87
C PRO A 326 10.31 -10.67 -15.18
N GLU A 327 10.09 -9.36 -15.18
CA GLU A 327 10.96 -8.38 -14.53
C GLU A 327 10.93 -8.52 -13.01
N ALA A 328 9.74 -8.70 -12.43
CA ALA A 328 9.60 -8.94 -11.00
C ALA A 328 10.23 -10.27 -10.60
N ASP A 329 9.97 -11.33 -11.38
CA ASP A 329 10.52 -12.65 -11.15
C ASP A 329 12.06 -12.62 -11.13
N ALA A 330 12.70 -12.02 -12.12
CA ALA A 330 14.16 -11.94 -12.22
C ALA A 330 14.79 -11.18 -11.05
N LEU A 331 14.16 -10.10 -10.60
CA LEU A 331 14.65 -9.32 -9.47
C LEU A 331 14.50 -10.07 -8.15
N VAL A 332 13.39 -10.79 -7.96
CA VAL A 332 13.16 -11.58 -6.75
C VAL A 332 14.05 -12.83 -6.74
N GLU A 333 14.33 -13.46 -7.89
CA GLU A 333 15.36 -14.53 -7.97
C GLU A 333 16.72 -14.01 -7.51
N THR A 334 17.12 -12.81 -7.95
CA THR A 334 18.36 -12.18 -7.49
C THR A 334 18.34 -11.94 -5.98
N ALA A 335 17.20 -11.53 -5.43
CA ALA A 335 17.04 -11.36 -3.98
C ALA A 335 17.12 -12.70 -3.23
N ILE A 336 16.51 -13.77 -3.74
CA ILE A 336 16.61 -15.14 -3.19
C ILE A 336 18.08 -15.62 -3.18
N ASP A 337 18.86 -15.30 -4.21
CA ASP A 337 20.28 -15.62 -4.22
C ASP A 337 21.07 -14.83 -3.16
N VAL A 338 20.65 -13.60 -2.81
CA VAL A 338 21.22 -12.90 -1.65
C VAL A 338 20.90 -13.66 -0.36
N LEU A 339 19.64 -14.10 -0.17
CA LEU A 339 19.25 -14.89 1.01
C LEU A 339 20.13 -16.15 1.16
N LYS A 340 20.33 -16.90 0.08
CA LYS A 340 21.21 -18.09 0.04
C LYS A 340 22.65 -17.75 0.43
N ARG A 341 23.22 -16.70 -0.16
CA ARG A 341 24.62 -16.28 0.14
C ARG A 341 24.79 -15.84 1.59
N GLN A 342 23.73 -15.32 2.24
CA GLN A 342 23.74 -14.96 3.66
C GLN A 342 23.46 -16.16 4.59
N GLY A 343 23.35 -17.37 4.05
CA GLY A 343 23.25 -18.60 4.81
C GLY A 343 21.82 -19.06 5.12
N ALA A 344 20.81 -18.51 4.46
CA ALA A 344 19.45 -19.03 4.56
C ALA A 344 19.31 -20.38 3.84
N VAL A 345 18.50 -21.27 4.39
CA VAL A 345 18.07 -22.52 3.79
C VAL A 345 16.80 -22.25 2.98
N ILE A 346 16.92 -22.27 1.67
CA ILE A 346 15.78 -22.02 0.77
C ILE A 346 15.04 -23.34 0.52
N VAL A 347 13.73 -23.30 0.76
CA VAL A 347 12.78 -24.39 0.46
C VAL A 347 11.92 -23.95 -0.74
N ASP A 348 12.16 -24.59 -1.89
CA ASP A 348 11.60 -24.15 -3.17
C ASP A 348 11.13 -25.37 -4.00
N PRO A 349 9.83 -25.51 -4.32
CA PRO A 349 8.75 -24.60 -3.97
C PRO A 349 8.20 -24.80 -2.54
N ALA A 350 7.62 -23.72 -1.99
CA ALA A 350 6.82 -23.74 -0.77
C ALA A 350 5.47 -23.04 -1.05
N ASP A 351 4.72 -23.63 -1.96
CA ASP A 351 3.46 -23.05 -2.43
C ASP A 351 2.39 -23.04 -1.34
N ILE A 352 1.62 -21.97 -1.30
CA ILE A 352 0.54 -21.79 -0.33
C ILE A 352 -0.71 -22.47 -0.88
N PRO A 353 -1.23 -23.53 -0.22
CA PRO A 353 -2.46 -24.19 -0.64
C PRO A 353 -3.63 -23.20 -0.67
N HIS A 354 -4.58 -23.45 -1.55
CA HIS A 354 -5.82 -22.68 -1.69
C HIS A 354 -5.65 -21.18 -2.00
N ALA A 355 -4.42 -20.69 -2.26
CA ALA A 355 -4.21 -19.29 -2.65
C ALA A 355 -5.07 -18.96 -3.88
N GLY A 356 -5.99 -17.98 -3.72
CA GLY A 356 -6.95 -17.54 -4.73
C GLY A 356 -8.27 -18.31 -4.79
N GLU A 357 -8.47 -19.33 -3.96
CA GLU A 357 -9.77 -20.01 -3.85
C GLU A 357 -10.75 -19.29 -2.93
N TYR A 358 -10.26 -18.30 -2.19
CA TYR A 358 -11.02 -17.47 -1.27
C TYR A 358 -11.24 -16.03 -1.76
N ASP A 359 -10.75 -15.65 -2.94
CA ASP A 359 -10.87 -14.29 -3.47
C ASP A 359 -12.35 -13.81 -3.53
N ASP A 360 -13.28 -14.67 -4.00
CA ASP A 360 -14.71 -14.34 -4.04
C ASP A 360 -15.32 -14.23 -2.64
N SER A 361 -14.92 -15.09 -1.69
CA SER A 361 -15.44 -15.05 -0.32
C SER A 361 -14.87 -13.86 0.46
N GLU A 362 -13.61 -13.48 0.22
CA GLU A 362 -13.03 -12.24 0.72
C GLU A 362 -13.88 -11.03 0.32
N LEU A 363 -14.16 -10.86 -0.97
CA LEU A 363 -15.01 -9.74 -1.42
C LEU A 363 -16.39 -9.74 -0.74
N ILE A 364 -17.01 -10.91 -0.53
CA ILE A 364 -18.27 -10.99 0.21
C ILE A 364 -18.10 -10.44 1.63
N VAL A 365 -17.05 -10.86 2.37
CA VAL A 365 -16.76 -10.39 3.73
C VAL A 365 -16.57 -8.88 3.73
N LEU A 366 -15.70 -8.37 2.85
CA LEU A 366 -15.41 -6.92 2.76
C LEU A 366 -16.69 -6.09 2.54
N LEU A 367 -17.59 -6.53 1.65
CA LEU A 367 -18.82 -5.79 1.35
C LEU A 367 -19.81 -5.78 2.53
N TYR A 368 -19.91 -6.86 3.31
CA TYR A 368 -20.75 -6.90 4.52
C TYR A 368 -20.19 -6.01 5.62
N GLU A 369 -18.90 -6.14 5.89
CA GLU A 369 -18.22 -5.40 6.96
C GLU A 369 -18.16 -3.91 6.65
N LEU A 370 -17.87 -3.51 5.40
CA LEU A 370 -17.86 -2.11 4.98
C LEU A 370 -19.12 -1.35 5.40
N LYS A 371 -20.30 -1.93 5.15
CA LYS A 371 -21.58 -1.28 5.49
C LYS A 371 -21.74 -1.10 7.00
N ALA A 372 -21.42 -2.14 7.77
CA ALA A 372 -21.60 -2.14 9.22
C ALA A 372 -20.56 -1.24 9.90
N ASP A 373 -19.30 -1.38 9.51
CA ASP A 373 -18.16 -0.73 10.14
C ASP A 373 -18.12 0.77 9.81
N LEU A 374 -18.46 1.16 8.57
CA LEU A 374 -18.53 2.57 8.20
C LEU A 374 -19.60 3.31 9.01
N ALA A 375 -20.77 2.71 9.22
CA ALA A 375 -21.83 3.31 10.05
C ALA A 375 -21.35 3.49 11.50
N ALA A 376 -20.65 2.48 12.06
CA ALA A 376 -20.08 2.54 13.40
C ALA A 376 -18.99 3.64 13.51
N TYR A 377 -18.09 3.72 12.52
CA TYR A 377 -17.05 4.75 12.45
C TYR A 377 -17.67 6.16 12.41
N LEU A 378 -18.63 6.40 11.51
CA LEU A 378 -19.28 7.70 11.37
C LEU A 378 -19.96 8.16 12.67
N ALA A 379 -20.64 7.24 13.36
CA ALA A 379 -21.28 7.54 14.64
C ALA A 379 -20.26 7.87 15.75
N GLN A 380 -19.14 7.17 15.81
CA GLN A 380 -18.21 7.25 16.93
C GLN A 380 -17.08 8.28 16.73
N TRP A 381 -16.58 8.42 15.48
CA TRP A 381 -15.37 9.17 15.17
C TRP A 381 -15.62 10.41 14.30
N ALA A 382 -16.75 10.46 13.59
CA ALA A 382 -17.12 11.58 12.73
C ALA A 382 -18.55 12.07 13.03
N PRO A 383 -18.92 12.35 14.30
CA PRO A 383 -20.31 12.68 14.65
C PRO A 383 -20.80 13.97 14.02
N SER A 384 -19.89 14.87 13.62
CA SER A 384 -20.21 16.14 12.95
C SER A 384 -20.29 16.02 11.41
N ALA A 385 -19.88 14.90 10.81
CA ALA A 385 -19.97 14.70 9.37
C ALA A 385 -21.42 14.79 8.88
N SER A 386 -21.63 15.29 7.66
CA SER A 386 -22.96 15.40 7.04
C SER A 386 -23.54 14.03 6.67
N VAL A 387 -22.68 13.08 6.30
CA VAL A 387 -23.03 11.68 5.99
C VAL A 387 -22.99 10.83 7.27
N LYS A 388 -23.96 9.93 7.44
CA LYS A 388 -24.11 9.06 8.62
C LYS A 388 -24.10 7.59 8.31
N SER A 389 -24.12 7.23 7.03
CA SER A 389 -24.22 5.86 6.55
C SER A 389 -23.58 5.72 5.17
N LEU A 390 -23.35 4.47 4.73
CA LEU A 390 -22.94 4.18 3.37
C LEU A 390 -23.97 4.69 2.34
N ALA A 391 -25.26 4.61 2.66
CA ALA A 391 -26.34 5.15 1.80
C ALA A 391 -26.20 6.65 1.58
N ASP A 392 -25.84 7.41 2.62
CA ASP A 392 -25.63 8.87 2.51
C ASP A 392 -24.38 9.19 1.67
N VAL A 393 -23.31 8.39 1.79
CA VAL A 393 -22.10 8.53 0.95
C VAL A 393 -22.44 8.25 -0.51
N ILE A 394 -23.21 7.20 -0.80
CA ILE A 394 -23.66 6.87 -2.16
C ILE A 394 -24.48 8.02 -2.75
N ALA A 395 -25.42 8.57 -1.97
CA ALA A 395 -26.24 9.70 -2.41
C ALA A 395 -25.40 10.97 -2.63
N PHE A 396 -24.42 11.24 -1.76
CA PHE A 396 -23.49 12.35 -1.92
C PHE A 396 -22.69 12.23 -3.21
N ASN A 397 -22.10 11.06 -3.46
CA ASN A 397 -21.30 10.81 -4.66
C ASN A 397 -22.13 10.98 -5.94
N GLU A 398 -23.38 10.51 -5.97
CA GLU A 398 -24.27 10.71 -7.12
C GLU A 398 -24.63 12.18 -7.34
N ALA A 399 -24.89 12.92 -6.26
CA ALA A 399 -25.18 14.35 -6.34
C ALA A 399 -23.96 15.18 -6.79
N HIS A 400 -22.74 14.70 -6.55
CA HIS A 400 -21.48 15.38 -6.88
C HIS A 400 -20.63 14.60 -7.89
N LYS A 401 -21.24 13.78 -8.74
CA LYS A 401 -20.52 12.83 -9.60
C LYS A 401 -19.48 13.46 -10.54
N THR A 402 -19.65 14.71 -10.91
CA THR A 402 -18.66 15.41 -11.76
C THR A 402 -17.33 15.63 -11.05
N THR A 403 -17.30 15.63 -9.72
CA THR A 403 -16.10 15.80 -8.90
C THR A 403 -15.70 14.52 -8.16
N GLU A 404 -16.69 13.74 -7.68
CA GLU A 404 -16.45 12.49 -6.95
C GLU A 404 -16.23 11.29 -7.88
N MET A 405 -16.84 11.27 -9.05
CA MET A 405 -16.83 10.12 -9.97
C MET A 405 -16.46 10.52 -11.41
N PRO A 406 -15.45 11.39 -11.65
CA PRO A 406 -15.11 11.81 -13.01
C PRO A 406 -14.53 10.66 -13.86
N TYR A 407 -13.98 9.63 -13.27
CA TYR A 407 -13.25 8.55 -13.94
C TYR A 407 -13.86 7.17 -13.74
N PHE A 408 -14.38 6.87 -12.54
CA PHE A 408 -14.96 5.57 -12.18
C PHE A 408 -16.14 5.74 -11.22
N GLY A 409 -17.00 4.72 -11.17
CA GLY A 409 -18.25 4.73 -10.41
C GLY A 409 -18.11 4.32 -8.95
N GLN A 410 -19.20 3.76 -8.40
CA GLN A 410 -19.31 3.31 -7.01
C GLN A 410 -20.06 1.98 -6.89
N GLU A 411 -19.85 1.09 -7.83
CA GLU A 411 -20.59 -0.17 -7.93
C GLU A 411 -20.38 -1.09 -6.72
N LEU A 412 -19.18 -1.07 -6.10
CA LEU A 412 -18.92 -1.85 -4.89
C LEU A 412 -19.66 -1.27 -3.67
N PHE A 413 -19.78 0.04 -3.56
CA PHE A 413 -20.60 0.68 -2.52
C PHE A 413 -22.08 0.29 -2.66
N ILE A 414 -22.60 0.27 -3.90
CA ILE A 414 -23.99 -0.15 -4.18
C ILE A 414 -24.17 -1.61 -3.80
N GLN A 415 -23.21 -2.50 -4.13
CA GLN A 415 -23.25 -3.91 -3.73
C GLN A 415 -23.16 -4.08 -2.21
N ALA A 416 -22.29 -3.32 -1.53
CA ALA A 416 -22.17 -3.35 -0.08
C ALA A 416 -23.48 -2.86 0.60
N GLN A 417 -24.10 -1.80 0.05
CA GLN A 417 -25.38 -1.29 0.58
C GLN A 417 -26.51 -2.33 0.52
N GLN A 418 -26.47 -3.26 -0.45
CA GLN A 418 -27.46 -4.34 -0.59
C GLN A 418 -27.24 -5.49 0.42
N LYS A 419 -26.08 -5.55 1.10
CA LYS A 419 -25.82 -6.60 2.08
C LYS A 419 -26.70 -6.45 3.32
N GLY A 420 -27.03 -7.60 3.92
CA GLY A 420 -27.75 -7.67 5.19
C GLY A 420 -26.85 -7.44 6.42
N PRO A 421 -27.29 -7.86 7.60
CA PRO A 421 -26.49 -7.75 8.82
C PRO A 421 -25.38 -8.83 8.87
N LEU A 422 -24.35 -8.62 9.71
CA LEU A 422 -23.27 -9.58 9.92
C LEU A 422 -23.72 -10.94 10.52
N THR A 423 -25.01 -11.07 10.84
CA THR A 423 -25.63 -12.33 11.26
C THR A 423 -26.11 -13.20 10.09
N ASP A 424 -26.04 -12.71 8.86
CA ASP A 424 -26.42 -13.48 7.68
C ASP A 424 -25.53 -14.71 7.51
N GLN A 425 -26.14 -15.82 7.05
CA GLN A 425 -25.40 -17.07 6.85
C GLN A 425 -24.34 -16.90 5.76
N ALA A 426 -24.65 -16.18 4.68
CA ALA A 426 -23.70 -15.94 3.58
C ALA A 426 -22.39 -15.24 4.05
N TYR A 427 -22.50 -14.27 4.96
CA TYR A 427 -21.33 -13.62 5.56
C TYR A 427 -20.54 -14.60 6.43
N ARG A 428 -21.21 -15.34 7.32
CA ARG A 428 -20.55 -16.29 8.23
C ARG A 428 -19.85 -17.41 7.49
N ASP A 429 -20.47 -17.94 6.43
CA ASP A 429 -19.87 -19.00 5.60
C ASP A 429 -18.65 -18.47 4.83
N ALA A 430 -18.73 -17.25 4.27
CA ALA A 430 -17.61 -16.61 3.60
C ALA A 430 -16.43 -16.39 4.54
N LEU A 431 -16.67 -15.78 5.71
CA LEU A 431 -15.63 -15.54 6.71
C LEU A 431 -15.00 -16.84 7.23
N ALA A 432 -15.83 -17.87 7.47
CA ALA A 432 -15.32 -19.17 7.90
C ALA A 432 -14.49 -19.87 6.82
N LYS A 433 -14.89 -19.74 5.54
CA LYS A 433 -14.12 -20.22 4.38
C LYS A 433 -12.77 -19.52 4.30
N ASP A 434 -12.76 -18.20 4.39
CA ASP A 434 -11.56 -17.38 4.34
C ASP A 434 -10.55 -17.77 5.42
N GLN A 435 -11.00 -17.85 6.68
CA GLN A 435 -10.15 -18.23 7.80
C GLN A 435 -9.63 -19.66 7.68
N ARG A 436 -10.44 -20.59 7.22
CA ARG A 436 -10.04 -21.98 7.05
C ARG A 436 -9.00 -22.15 5.95
N LEU A 437 -9.26 -21.60 4.75
CA LEU A 437 -8.41 -21.79 3.58
C LEU A 437 -7.13 -20.98 3.65
N SER A 438 -7.14 -19.78 4.28
CA SER A 438 -5.94 -18.95 4.40
C SER A 438 -5.04 -19.35 5.56
N ARG A 439 -5.61 -19.82 6.69
CA ARG A 439 -4.88 -20.20 7.92
C ARG A 439 -4.62 -21.70 7.99
N THR A 440 -5.58 -22.45 8.57
CA THR A 440 -5.37 -23.86 8.97
C THR A 440 -5.12 -24.82 7.81
N GLU A 441 -5.71 -24.58 6.64
CA GLU A 441 -5.48 -25.36 5.41
C GLU A 441 -4.51 -24.66 4.45
N GLY A 442 -4.13 -23.42 4.72
CA GLY A 442 -3.23 -22.58 3.91
C GLY A 442 -1.85 -22.39 4.54
N LEU A 443 -1.60 -21.19 5.07
CA LEU A 443 -0.28 -20.79 5.59
C LEU A 443 0.22 -21.70 6.70
N ASP A 444 -0.61 -22.09 7.68
CA ASP A 444 -0.19 -22.91 8.82
C ASP A 444 0.35 -24.28 8.38
N VAL A 445 -0.26 -24.87 7.34
CA VAL A 445 0.19 -26.16 6.77
C VAL A 445 1.60 -26.03 6.22
N VAL A 446 1.86 -25.04 5.38
CA VAL A 446 3.17 -24.85 4.74
C VAL A 446 4.23 -24.56 5.79
N PHE A 447 3.97 -23.65 6.70
CA PHE A 447 4.89 -23.30 7.77
C PHE A 447 5.24 -24.51 8.65
N THR A 448 4.25 -25.34 8.97
CA THR A 448 4.45 -26.48 9.86
C THR A 448 5.14 -27.64 9.15
N GLN A 449 4.65 -28.03 7.98
CA GLN A 449 5.17 -29.20 7.26
C GLN A 449 6.61 -28.99 6.76
N GLN A 450 6.96 -27.75 6.38
CA GLN A 450 8.28 -27.43 5.85
C GLN A 450 9.19 -26.74 6.86
N ASN A 451 8.71 -26.55 8.11
CA ASN A 451 9.42 -25.88 9.21
C ASN A 451 10.04 -24.54 8.79
N LEU A 452 9.20 -23.62 8.28
CA LEU A 452 9.64 -22.33 7.76
C LEU A 452 9.62 -21.22 8.80
N ASP A 453 10.56 -20.29 8.69
CA ASP A 453 10.60 -19.02 9.42
C ASP A 453 9.83 -17.91 8.66
N ALA A 454 9.87 -17.95 7.33
CA ALA A 454 9.14 -17.04 6.46
C ALA A 454 8.88 -17.70 5.08
N ILE A 455 7.92 -17.13 4.34
CA ILE A 455 7.71 -17.40 2.92
C ILE A 455 8.01 -16.12 2.14
N VAL A 456 8.68 -16.23 0.99
CA VAL A 456 8.94 -15.08 0.11
C VAL A 456 8.29 -15.24 -1.25
N ALA A 457 7.88 -14.10 -1.82
CA ALA A 457 7.37 -13.96 -3.17
C ALA A 457 7.56 -12.51 -3.66
N PRO A 458 7.46 -12.24 -4.98
CA PRO A 458 7.34 -10.87 -5.48
C PRO A 458 6.16 -10.15 -4.81
N THR A 459 6.37 -8.95 -4.29
CA THR A 459 5.27 -8.16 -3.71
C THR A 459 4.24 -7.79 -4.77
N GLY A 460 4.70 -7.44 -5.97
CA GLY A 460 3.90 -7.10 -7.13
C GLY A 460 4.77 -6.85 -8.36
N SER A 461 4.16 -6.43 -9.47
CA SER A 461 4.88 -6.02 -10.69
C SER A 461 5.56 -4.66 -10.52
N PRO A 462 6.45 -4.25 -11.45
CA PRO A 462 6.87 -2.85 -11.54
C PRO A 462 5.67 -1.90 -11.67
N PRO A 463 5.75 -0.64 -11.21
CA PRO A 463 4.68 0.35 -11.34
C PRO A 463 4.20 0.51 -12.79
N TRP A 464 2.88 0.42 -13.00
CA TRP A 464 2.22 0.57 -14.30
C TRP A 464 1.95 2.05 -14.64
N PRO A 465 1.73 2.39 -15.94
CA PRO A 465 1.29 3.73 -16.31
C PRO A 465 -0.02 4.10 -15.63
N THR A 466 -0.14 5.33 -15.15
CA THR A 466 -1.42 5.84 -14.63
C THR A 466 -2.43 5.96 -15.77
N ASP A 467 -3.57 5.27 -15.65
CA ASP A 467 -4.64 5.28 -16.63
C ASP A 467 -5.98 5.57 -15.94
N LEU A 468 -6.47 6.80 -16.10
CA LEU A 468 -7.75 7.24 -15.52
C LEU A 468 -8.98 6.80 -16.34
N VAL A 469 -8.77 6.21 -17.51
CA VAL A 469 -9.85 5.76 -18.41
C VAL A 469 -10.11 4.26 -18.27
N ASN A 470 -9.04 3.44 -18.23
CA ASN A 470 -9.14 1.98 -18.17
C ASN A 470 -8.88 1.41 -16.77
N GLY A 471 -8.46 2.25 -15.82
CA GLY A 471 -8.10 1.81 -14.48
C GLY A 471 -6.69 1.21 -14.39
N ASP A 472 -6.40 0.53 -13.29
CA ASP A 472 -5.08 0.00 -13.01
C ASP A 472 -4.71 -1.19 -13.90
N HIS A 473 -3.54 -1.15 -14.50
CA HIS A 473 -2.94 -2.29 -15.19
C HIS A 473 -2.22 -3.20 -14.17
N PHE A 474 -2.98 -3.72 -13.21
CA PHE A 474 -2.49 -4.58 -12.13
C PHE A 474 -2.28 -6.00 -12.64
N LEU A 475 -1.04 -6.53 -12.54
CA LEU A 475 -0.69 -7.86 -13.06
C LEU A 475 -0.80 -8.97 -12.02
N GLY A 476 -0.56 -8.65 -10.74
CA GLY A 476 -0.59 -9.61 -9.65
C GLY A 476 0.14 -9.11 -8.41
N ALA A 477 -0.08 -9.77 -7.27
CA ALA A 477 0.56 -9.53 -5.99
C ALA A 477 0.59 -10.79 -5.12
N SER A 478 1.31 -10.73 -3.99
CA SER A 478 1.39 -11.82 -3.01
C SER A 478 0.78 -11.46 -1.64
N SER A 479 -0.01 -10.38 -1.55
CA SER A 479 -0.53 -9.87 -0.28
C SER A 479 -1.67 -10.70 0.30
N THR A 480 -2.58 -11.18 -0.55
CA THR A 480 -3.88 -11.77 -0.16
C THR A 480 -3.80 -12.91 0.88
N PRO A 481 -2.86 -13.88 0.80
CA PRO A 481 -2.78 -14.91 1.84
C PRO A 481 -2.56 -14.37 3.24
N ALA A 482 -1.65 -13.39 3.38
CA ALA A 482 -1.36 -12.76 4.66
C ALA A 482 -2.48 -11.80 5.11
N ALA A 483 -3.13 -11.12 4.17
CA ALA A 483 -4.25 -10.21 4.42
C ALA A 483 -5.44 -10.97 5.01
N VAL A 484 -5.95 -11.97 4.27
CA VAL A 484 -7.13 -12.77 4.66
C VAL A 484 -6.87 -13.61 5.92
N ALA A 485 -5.64 -14.13 6.10
CA ALA A 485 -5.26 -14.81 7.32
C ALA A 485 -5.10 -13.85 8.53
N GLY A 486 -4.98 -12.55 8.31
CA GLY A 486 -4.62 -11.61 9.37
C GLY A 486 -3.17 -11.79 9.86
N TYR A 487 -2.29 -12.39 9.06
CA TYR A 487 -0.89 -12.68 9.40
C TYR A 487 0.04 -11.56 8.91
N PRO A 488 1.24 -11.39 9.50
CA PRO A 488 2.13 -10.29 9.14
C PRO A 488 2.80 -10.51 7.79
N SER A 489 3.08 -9.39 7.10
CA SER A 489 3.89 -9.34 5.90
C SER A 489 4.81 -8.12 5.91
N VAL A 490 6.06 -8.29 5.48
CA VAL A 490 7.05 -7.22 5.35
C VAL A 490 7.55 -7.16 3.92
N ALA A 491 7.20 -6.08 3.21
CA ALA A 491 7.75 -5.79 1.90
C ALA A 491 9.09 -5.06 2.04
N VAL A 492 10.07 -5.45 1.23
CA VAL A 492 11.37 -4.77 1.12
C VAL A 492 11.70 -4.54 -0.35
N PRO A 493 12.48 -3.51 -0.71
CA PRO A 493 12.96 -3.34 -2.08
C PRO A 493 13.76 -4.58 -2.55
N ALA A 494 13.48 -5.09 -3.75
CA ALA A 494 14.26 -6.18 -4.37
C ALA A 494 15.19 -5.67 -5.47
N GLY A 495 14.84 -4.58 -6.14
CA GLY A 495 15.62 -4.00 -7.22
C GLY A 495 14.81 -3.08 -8.11
N TYR A 496 15.31 -2.86 -9.32
CA TYR A 496 14.70 -1.95 -10.30
C TYR A 496 14.75 -2.56 -11.69
N SER A 497 13.64 -2.43 -12.43
CA SER A 497 13.56 -2.70 -13.86
C SER A 497 13.18 -1.41 -14.57
N PHE A 498 13.95 -0.98 -15.58
CA PHE A 498 13.76 0.30 -16.26
C PHE A 498 13.67 1.50 -15.30
N GLY A 499 14.43 1.47 -14.20
CA GLY A 499 14.37 2.49 -13.14
C GLY A 499 13.14 2.43 -12.24
N LEU A 500 12.22 1.47 -12.46
CA LEU A 500 11.00 1.26 -11.68
C LEU A 500 11.23 0.25 -10.56
N PRO A 501 10.82 0.55 -9.31
CA PRO A 501 11.04 -0.34 -8.19
C PRO A 501 10.20 -1.62 -8.25
N VAL A 502 10.76 -2.68 -7.69
CA VAL A 502 10.05 -3.94 -7.37
C VAL A 502 10.43 -4.37 -5.96
N GLY A 503 9.47 -4.88 -5.21
CA GLY A 503 9.64 -5.40 -3.86
C GLY A 503 9.54 -6.91 -3.78
N MET A 504 10.12 -7.47 -2.70
CA MET A 504 9.93 -8.84 -2.23
C MET A 504 9.23 -8.80 -0.88
N SER A 505 8.18 -9.60 -0.70
CA SER A 505 7.48 -9.76 0.58
C SER A 505 8.01 -10.95 1.37
N PHE A 506 8.23 -10.74 2.67
CA PHE A 506 8.38 -11.80 3.66
C PHE A 506 7.04 -11.98 4.36
N ILE A 507 6.39 -13.12 4.18
CA ILE A 507 5.12 -13.50 4.82
C ILE A 507 5.44 -14.38 6.02
N GLY A 508 4.80 -14.13 7.16
CA GLY A 508 5.04 -14.83 8.42
C GLY A 508 3.81 -15.50 9.02
N LYS A 509 4.02 -16.21 10.13
CA LYS A 509 2.94 -16.69 11.01
C LYS A 509 2.38 -15.52 11.81
N ALA A 510 1.21 -15.71 12.40
CA ALA A 510 0.68 -14.74 13.36
C ALA A 510 1.72 -14.39 14.44
N ASN A 511 1.87 -13.10 14.74
CA ASN A 511 2.78 -12.56 15.74
C ASN A 511 4.28 -12.85 15.50
N SER A 512 4.69 -13.01 14.24
CA SER A 512 6.10 -13.23 13.87
C SER A 512 6.83 -11.98 13.36
N GLU A 513 6.33 -10.78 13.65
CA GLU A 513 6.91 -9.50 13.21
C GLU A 513 8.40 -9.40 13.53
N ALA A 514 8.81 -9.80 14.75
CA ALA A 514 10.21 -9.77 15.16
C ALA A 514 11.11 -10.64 14.26
N MET A 515 10.62 -11.83 13.87
CA MET A 515 11.32 -12.72 12.94
C MET A 515 11.39 -12.10 11.54
N LEU A 516 10.25 -11.59 11.01
CA LEU A 516 10.23 -10.99 9.68
C LEU A 516 11.13 -9.76 9.59
N LEU A 517 11.12 -8.89 10.61
CA LEU A 517 12.01 -7.72 10.67
C LEU A 517 13.47 -8.11 10.77
N LYS A 518 13.81 -9.17 11.51
CA LYS A 518 15.17 -9.73 11.58
C LYS A 518 15.65 -10.19 10.20
N LEU A 519 14.82 -10.95 9.47
CA LEU A 519 15.16 -11.47 8.15
C LEU A 519 15.27 -10.34 7.11
N ALA A 520 14.30 -9.42 7.11
CA ALA A 520 14.25 -8.25 6.25
C ALA A 520 15.47 -7.33 6.49
N TYR A 521 15.86 -7.12 7.75
CA TYR A 521 17.03 -6.32 8.11
C TYR A 521 18.33 -6.95 7.59
N ALA A 522 18.53 -8.24 7.83
CA ALA A 522 19.72 -8.95 7.35
C ALA A 522 19.81 -8.92 5.81
N TYR A 523 18.67 -9.06 5.12
CA TYR A 523 18.61 -8.90 3.67
C TYR A 523 18.97 -7.47 3.23
N GLU A 524 18.35 -6.45 3.86
CA GLU A 524 18.61 -5.05 3.56
C GLU A 524 20.10 -4.69 3.71
N GLN A 525 20.74 -5.14 4.81
CA GLN A 525 22.17 -4.87 5.06
C GLN A 525 23.07 -5.53 4.01
N ALA A 526 22.71 -6.72 3.51
CA ALA A 526 23.47 -7.45 2.50
C ALA A 526 23.25 -6.92 1.08
N ALA A 527 22.02 -6.58 0.71
CA ALA A 527 21.61 -6.22 -0.65
C ALA A 527 21.71 -4.71 -0.92
N LYS A 528 21.36 -3.87 0.07
CA LYS A 528 21.27 -2.40 -0.03
C LYS A 528 20.53 -1.94 -1.31
N PRO A 529 19.33 -2.45 -1.57
CA PRO A 529 18.69 -2.33 -2.88
C PRO A 529 18.12 -0.94 -3.14
N ARG A 530 17.80 -0.16 -2.08
CA ARG A 530 17.14 1.14 -2.22
C ARG A 530 18.03 2.18 -2.90
N LYS A 531 17.41 2.96 -3.80
CA LYS A 531 17.96 4.19 -4.40
C LYS A 531 16.93 5.32 -4.23
N ALA A 532 17.40 6.55 -3.99
CA ALA A 532 16.51 7.72 -3.94
C ALA A 532 15.81 7.95 -5.29
N PRO A 533 14.56 8.40 -5.32
CA PRO A 533 13.85 8.70 -6.57
C PRO A 533 14.44 9.92 -7.27
N ARG A 534 14.33 9.95 -8.60
CA ARG A 534 14.88 11.03 -9.45
C ARG A 534 13.79 11.91 -10.06
N PHE A 535 12.54 11.67 -9.79
CA PHE A 535 11.39 12.39 -10.35
C PHE A 535 11.40 12.42 -11.88
N LEU A 536 11.75 11.31 -12.52
CA LEU A 536 11.78 11.19 -13.97
C LEU A 536 10.36 11.36 -14.54
N LEU A 537 10.24 11.93 -15.73
CA LEU A 537 8.94 12.07 -16.38
C LEU A 537 8.32 10.72 -16.75
N THR A 538 9.16 9.73 -17.09
CA THR A 538 8.74 8.37 -17.46
C THR A 538 9.83 7.36 -17.06
N ALA A 539 9.55 6.08 -17.24
CA ALA A 539 10.50 5.00 -16.99
C ALA A 539 11.81 5.18 -17.78
N ASP A 540 12.93 4.81 -17.15
CA ASP A 540 14.27 4.89 -17.74
C ASP A 540 14.55 3.66 -18.61
N LEU A 541 14.03 3.65 -19.83
CA LEU A 541 14.18 2.52 -20.76
C LEU A 541 15.63 2.25 -21.19
N ALA A 542 16.57 3.15 -20.87
CA ALA A 542 17.99 2.95 -21.12
C ALA A 542 18.70 2.20 -19.98
N SER A 543 18.05 2.03 -18.83
CA SER A 543 18.59 1.35 -17.63
C SER A 543 18.11 -0.10 -17.50
N ALA A 544 17.92 -0.80 -18.63
CA ALA A 544 17.49 -2.19 -18.66
C ALA A 544 18.60 -3.14 -18.22
#